data_5d1f1509e8000d25de491b7bc7c47b8b
#
_entry.id   5d1f1509e8000d25de491b7bc7c47b8b
#
_cell.length_a   1.000
_cell.length_b   1.000
_cell.length_c   1.000
_cell.angle_alpha   90.00
_cell.angle_beta   90.00
_cell.angle_gamma   90.00
#
_symmetry.space_group_name_H-M   'P 1'
#
loop_
_entity.id
_entity.type
_entity.pdbx_description
1 polymer ?
#
loop_
_entity_poly.entity_id
_entity_poly.type
_entity_poly.pdbx_seq_one_letter_code
_entity_poly.pdbx_strand_id
1 'polypeptide(L)'
;YPDFVPDYELIESFVDTLEKMTNANGREYKVVRIPAPPKADGNWATTQNDEMRTYTNSIIINDVIVVPSYNLPEYDSTAKEVYETHMPGYRIEMVDAAPLTPLYGALHCIAREVTKPDYLRINHSKITGMQDFEDPFLIEAEVFFHGTLDSAFVHYKKVEDTEYDKIALNGAGNNYSATITDITWNDTLQYYLTASMGDDHVSFPPQGEGGAFTFWFDPSVKVEESFEETRLVAIYPNPSQGEFSITVS
;
A
#
# COMPACT_ATOMS: atom_id res chain seq x y z
N TYR A 1 -6.93 -23.97 -4.78
CA TYR A 1 -6.56 -25.30 -4.28
C TYR A 1 -7.84 -26.14 -4.31
N PRO A 2 -7.85 -27.35 -4.87
CA PRO A 2 -9.03 -28.20 -4.91
C PRO A 2 -9.47 -28.66 -3.52
N ASP A 3 -10.76 -28.76 -3.29
CA ASP A 3 -11.37 -29.14 -1.99
C ASP A 3 -11.02 -30.55 -1.50
N PHE A 4 -10.54 -31.41 -2.38
CA PHE A 4 -10.09 -32.76 -2.02
C PHE A 4 -8.65 -32.82 -1.48
N VAL A 5 -7.90 -31.70 -1.50
CA VAL A 5 -6.54 -31.65 -0.96
C VAL A 5 -6.60 -31.61 0.58
N PRO A 6 -5.78 -32.41 1.30
CA PRO A 6 -5.88 -32.56 2.75
C PRO A 6 -5.87 -31.26 3.56
N ASP A 7 -5.17 -30.23 3.07
CA ASP A 7 -5.02 -28.96 3.78
C ASP A 7 -6.07 -27.91 3.38
N TYR A 8 -7.06 -28.27 2.56
CA TYR A 8 -8.06 -27.33 2.05
C TYR A 8 -8.81 -26.60 3.18
N GLU A 9 -9.38 -27.36 4.13
CA GLU A 9 -10.14 -26.77 5.23
C GLU A 9 -9.28 -25.86 6.14
N LEU A 10 -8.02 -26.23 6.34
CA LEU A 10 -7.09 -25.43 7.11
C LEU A 10 -6.76 -24.10 6.39
N ILE A 11 -6.51 -24.15 5.08
CA ILE A 11 -6.27 -22.97 4.25
C ILE A 11 -7.48 -22.04 4.26
N GLU A 12 -8.69 -22.57 4.09
CA GLU A 12 -9.93 -21.79 4.14
C GLU A 12 -10.15 -21.13 5.52
N SER A 13 -9.81 -21.82 6.61
CA SER A 13 -9.89 -21.24 7.96
C SER A 13 -8.93 -20.05 8.15
N PHE A 14 -7.76 -20.08 7.52
CA PHE A 14 -6.83 -18.94 7.52
C PHE A 14 -7.37 -17.77 6.69
N VAL A 15 -7.97 -18.05 5.53
CA VAL A 15 -8.63 -17.02 4.71
C VAL A 15 -9.73 -16.34 5.50
N ASP A 16 -10.63 -17.11 6.11
CA ASP A 16 -11.71 -16.60 6.96
C ASP A 16 -11.19 -15.73 8.12
N THR A 17 -10.03 -16.06 8.64
CA THR A 17 -9.39 -15.29 9.71
C THR A 17 -8.84 -13.97 9.16
N LEU A 18 -8.12 -14.01 8.04
CA LEU A 18 -7.51 -12.83 7.42
C LEU A 18 -8.57 -11.81 6.96
N GLU A 19 -9.69 -12.28 6.40
CA GLU A 19 -10.79 -11.41 5.95
C GLU A 19 -11.47 -10.64 7.11
N LYS A 20 -11.38 -11.16 8.34
CA LYS A 20 -11.89 -10.52 9.55
C LYS A 20 -10.87 -9.61 10.24
N MET A 21 -9.62 -9.64 9.80
CA MET A 21 -8.54 -8.82 10.38
C MET A 21 -8.45 -7.47 9.68
N THR A 22 -8.00 -6.49 10.44
CA THR A 22 -7.63 -5.18 9.92
C THR A 22 -6.13 -4.96 10.04
N ASN A 23 -5.57 -4.21 9.10
CA ASN A 23 -4.19 -3.76 9.19
C ASN A 23 -4.02 -2.66 10.27
N ALA A 24 -2.79 -2.20 10.49
CA ALA A 24 -2.49 -1.15 11.47
C ALA A 24 -3.24 0.19 11.27
N ASN A 25 -3.84 0.40 10.09
CA ASN A 25 -4.64 1.59 9.78
C ASN A 25 -6.16 1.31 9.82
N GLY A 26 -6.59 0.20 10.42
CA GLY A 26 -8.00 -0.17 10.54
C GLY A 26 -8.69 -0.63 9.26
N ARG A 27 -7.94 -0.89 8.17
CA ARG A 27 -8.48 -1.39 6.90
C ARG A 27 -8.52 -2.91 6.89
N GLU A 28 -9.60 -3.47 6.40
CA GLU A 28 -9.73 -4.91 6.18
C GLU A 28 -8.72 -5.40 5.13
N TYR A 29 -8.24 -6.64 5.30
CA TYR A 29 -7.44 -7.30 4.29
C TYR A 29 -8.33 -7.78 3.16
N LYS A 30 -7.89 -7.53 1.92
CA LYS A 30 -8.48 -8.13 0.73
C LYS A 30 -7.70 -9.39 0.38
N VAL A 31 -8.31 -10.55 0.53
CA VAL A 31 -7.71 -11.81 0.11
C VAL A 31 -7.91 -11.99 -1.39
N VAL A 32 -6.81 -12.20 -2.10
CA VAL A 32 -6.79 -12.49 -3.54
C VAL A 32 -6.32 -13.91 -3.74
N ARG A 33 -7.11 -14.70 -4.46
CA ARG A 33 -6.78 -16.10 -4.76
C ARG A 33 -6.01 -16.19 -6.07
N ILE A 34 -4.94 -16.97 -6.04
CA ILE A 34 -4.13 -17.28 -7.21
C ILE A 34 -4.17 -18.79 -7.44
N PRO A 35 -4.16 -19.28 -8.68
CA PRO A 35 -4.22 -20.73 -8.93
C PRO A 35 -3.01 -21.44 -8.32
N ALA A 36 -3.24 -22.62 -7.77
CA ALA A 36 -2.19 -23.55 -7.42
C ALA A 36 -2.06 -24.55 -8.57
N PRO A 37 -0.92 -24.63 -9.27
CA PRO A 37 -0.76 -25.54 -10.40
C PRO A 37 -0.51 -26.99 -9.93
N PRO A 38 -0.89 -27.98 -10.75
CA PRO A 38 -0.58 -29.39 -10.47
C PRO A 38 0.93 -29.66 -10.57
N LYS A 39 1.36 -30.84 -10.09
CA LYS A 39 2.70 -31.38 -10.29
C LYS A 39 3.01 -31.63 -11.77
N ALA A 40 4.26 -31.98 -12.08
CA ALA A 40 4.68 -32.27 -13.45
C ALA A 40 3.92 -33.45 -14.07
N ASP A 41 3.43 -34.40 -13.24
CA ASP A 41 2.65 -35.55 -13.65
C ASP A 41 1.14 -35.26 -13.84
N GLY A 42 0.73 -33.99 -13.65
CA GLY A 42 -0.66 -33.56 -13.74
C GLY A 42 -1.51 -33.82 -12.49
N ASN A 43 -0.94 -34.49 -11.47
CA ASN A 43 -1.62 -34.72 -10.20
C ASN A 43 -1.41 -33.58 -9.20
N TRP A 44 -2.27 -33.50 -8.20
CA TRP A 44 -2.12 -32.56 -7.11
C TRP A 44 -1.16 -33.06 -6.03
N ALA A 45 -0.46 -32.13 -5.38
CA ALA A 45 0.28 -32.43 -4.17
C ALA A 45 -0.70 -32.78 -3.04
N THR A 46 -0.52 -33.97 -2.41
CA THR A 46 -1.39 -34.44 -1.34
C THR A 46 -0.61 -34.78 -0.07
N THR A 47 0.70 -34.78 -0.14
CA THR A 47 1.59 -34.99 1.01
C THR A 47 2.70 -33.97 1.05
N GLN A 48 3.29 -33.75 2.22
CA GLN A 48 4.44 -32.84 2.39
C GLN A 48 5.70 -33.24 1.62
N ASN A 49 5.76 -34.51 1.09
CA ASN A 49 6.88 -34.99 0.28
C ASN A 49 6.63 -34.79 -1.24
N ASP A 50 5.46 -34.31 -1.61
CA ASP A 50 5.14 -34.01 -3.01
C ASP A 50 5.83 -32.73 -3.45
N GLU A 51 6.17 -32.70 -4.73
CA GLU A 51 6.62 -31.46 -5.39
C GLU A 51 5.52 -30.38 -5.30
N MET A 52 5.86 -29.26 -4.71
CA MET A 52 4.92 -28.13 -4.57
C MET A 52 5.28 -27.01 -5.53
N ARG A 53 4.26 -26.49 -6.21
CA ARG A 53 4.35 -25.34 -7.10
C ARG A 53 3.44 -24.23 -6.58
N THR A 54 3.97 -23.04 -6.49
CA THR A 54 3.20 -21.89 -6.00
C THR A 54 3.66 -20.61 -6.65
N TYR A 55 2.72 -19.84 -7.19
CA TYR A 55 3.00 -18.52 -7.75
C TYR A 55 3.21 -17.45 -6.67
N THR A 56 2.84 -17.72 -5.42
CA THR A 56 3.06 -16.78 -4.30
C THR A 56 4.50 -16.79 -3.77
N ASN A 57 5.36 -17.69 -4.23
CA ASN A 57 6.79 -17.66 -3.96
C ASN A 57 7.50 -16.68 -4.91
N SER A 58 6.94 -15.50 -5.05
CA SER A 58 7.40 -14.38 -5.88
C SER A 58 8.30 -13.44 -5.09
N ILE A 59 9.02 -12.59 -5.81
CA ILE A 59 9.89 -11.56 -5.24
C ILE A 59 9.40 -10.20 -5.73
N ILE A 60 9.27 -9.25 -4.82
CA ILE A 60 8.94 -7.86 -5.15
C ILE A 60 10.22 -7.04 -5.04
N ILE A 61 10.67 -6.47 -6.13
CA ILE A 61 11.89 -5.65 -6.18
C ILE A 61 11.54 -4.34 -6.90
N ASN A 62 11.56 -3.23 -6.17
CA ASN A 62 11.18 -1.91 -6.67
C ASN A 62 9.78 -1.93 -7.32
N ASP A 63 9.70 -1.71 -8.63
CA ASP A 63 8.48 -1.72 -9.45
C ASP A 63 8.24 -3.05 -10.19
N VAL A 64 9.01 -4.08 -9.89
CA VAL A 64 8.92 -5.38 -10.54
C VAL A 64 8.49 -6.46 -9.57
N ILE A 65 7.57 -7.32 -10.00
CA ILE A 65 7.26 -8.58 -9.33
C ILE A 65 7.76 -9.72 -10.20
N VAL A 66 8.73 -10.47 -9.69
CA VAL A 66 9.25 -11.67 -10.35
C VAL A 66 8.45 -12.87 -9.84
N VAL A 67 7.64 -13.45 -10.72
CA VAL A 67 6.71 -14.54 -10.40
C VAL A 67 7.26 -15.84 -10.98
N PRO A 68 7.30 -16.96 -10.20
CA PRO A 68 7.70 -18.23 -10.76
C PRO A 68 6.71 -18.71 -11.83
N SER A 69 7.20 -19.34 -12.91
CA SER A 69 6.41 -20.07 -13.88
C SER A 69 6.81 -21.54 -13.89
N TYR A 70 5.93 -22.40 -14.36
CA TYR A 70 6.10 -23.84 -14.25
C TYR A 70 5.92 -24.59 -15.58
N ASN A 71 5.99 -23.87 -16.70
CA ASN A 71 5.74 -24.40 -18.05
C ASN A 71 4.33 -24.99 -18.22
N LEU A 72 3.36 -24.37 -17.52
CA LEU A 72 1.94 -24.68 -17.58
C LEU A 72 1.17 -23.44 -18.11
N PRO A 73 1.10 -23.22 -19.44
CA PRO A 73 0.71 -21.94 -20.01
C PRO A 73 -0.64 -21.39 -19.51
N GLU A 74 -1.62 -22.27 -19.27
CA GLU A 74 -2.94 -21.87 -18.78
C GLU A 74 -2.86 -21.34 -17.33
N TYR A 75 -2.12 -22.03 -16.45
CA TYR A 75 -1.93 -21.63 -15.06
C TYR A 75 -1.00 -20.41 -14.96
N ASP A 76 0.10 -20.42 -15.72
CA ASP A 76 1.08 -19.33 -15.72
C ASP A 76 0.42 -18.00 -16.19
N SER A 77 -0.40 -18.05 -17.25
CA SER A 77 -1.11 -16.87 -17.74
C SER A 77 -2.14 -16.36 -16.75
N THR A 78 -2.93 -17.24 -16.12
CA THR A 78 -3.89 -16.87 -15.09
C THR A 78 -3.20 -16.24 -13.87
N ALA A 79 -2.07 -16.82 -13.44
CA ALA A 79 -1.31 -16.26 -12.34
C ALA A 79 -0.79 -14.86 -12.67
N LYS A 80 -0.26 -14.64 -13.86
CA LYS A 80 0.18 -13.33 -14.33
C LYS A 80 -0.95 -12.31 -14.32
N GLU A 81 -2.11 -12.65 -14.87
CA GLU A 81 -3.29 -11.79 -14.90
C GLU A 81 -3.77 -11.38 -13.50
N VAL A 82 -3.72 -12.32 -12.52
CA VAL A 82 -4.05 -12.01 -11.12
C VAL A 82 -3.09 -10.96 -10.56
N TYR A 83 -1.78 -11.09 -10.79
CA TYR A 83 -0.82 -10.09 -10.34
C TYR A 83 -1.03 -8.74 -11.05
N GLU A 84 -1.21 -8.71 -12.36
CA GLU A 84 -1.46 -7.49 -13.13
C GLU A 84 -2.72 -6.76 -12.66
N THR A 85 -3.78 -7.50 -12.34
CA THR A 85 -5.05 -6.95 -11.86
C THR A 85 -4.98 -6.39 -10.45
N HIS A 86 -4.29 -7.09 -9.55
CA HIS A 86 -4.31 -6.75 -8.12
C HIS A 86 -3.08 -6.00 -7.61
N MET A 87 -2.05 -5.91 -8.44
CA MET A 87 -0.82 -5.15 -8.17
C MET A 87 -0.57 -4.12 -9.28
N PRO A 88 -1.53 -3.18 -9.50
CA PRO A 88 -1.40 -2.19 -10.56
C PRO A 88 -0.14 -1.33 -10.36
N GLY A 89 0.53 -0.99 -11.47
CA GLY A 89 1.77 -0.22 -11.46
C GLY A 89 3.04 -1.05 -11.30
N TYR A 90 2.93 -2.33 -10.94
CA TYR A 90 4.07 -3.24 -11.00
C TYR A 90 4.21 -3.88 -12.38
N ARG A 91 5.44 -4.05 -12.83
CA ARG A 91 5.80 -4.86 -13.99
C ARG A 91 5.91 -6.33 -13.57
N ILE A 92 5.15 -7.21 -14.19
CA ILE A 92 5.11 -8.63 -13.84
C ILE A 92 6.01 -9.41 -14.78
N GLU A 93 7.08 -10.00 -14.22
CA GLU A 93 8.03 -10.83 -14.95
C GLU A 93 7.92 -12.29 -14.52
N MET A 94 7.64 -13.16 -15.48
CA MET A 94 7.54 -14.61 -15.24
C MET A 94 8.90 -15.28 -15.48
N VAL A 95 9.37 -16.07 -14.51
CA VAL A 95 10.66 -16.76 -14.58
C VAL A 95 10.47 -18.27 -14.36
N ASP A 96 11.01 -19.09 -15.26
CA ASP A 96 10.92 -20.54 -15.16
C ASP A 96 11.55 -21.06 -13.86
N ALA A 97 10.72 -21.52 -12.97
CA ALA A 97 11.08 -22.10 -11.68
C ALA A 97 10.82 -23.63 -11.63
N ALA A 98 10.38 -24.26 -12.72
CA ALA A 98 10.15 -25.70 -12.75
C ALA A 98 11.39 -26.51 -12.33
N PRO A 99 12.63 -26.11 -12.67
CA PRO A 99 13.83 -26.82 -12.20
C PRO A 99 14.08 -26.74 -10.69
N LEU A 100 13.45 -25.80 -9.98
CA LEU A 100 13.63 -25.59 -8.54
C LEU A 100 12.64 -26.39 -7.69
N THR A 101 11.55 -26.85 -8.27
CA THR A 101 10.48 -27.53 -7.54
C THR A 101 10.93 -28.79 -6.77
N PRO A 102 11.88 -29.61 -7.27
CA PRO A 102 12.41 -30.74 -6.50
C PRO A 102 13.17 -30.35 -5.22
N LEU A 103 13.51 -29.06 -5.08
CA LEU A 103 14.18 -28.49 -3.89
C LEU A 103 13.19 -27.94 -2.87
N TYR A 104 11.90 -28.18 -3.04
CA TYR A 104 10.80 -27.71 -2.17
C TYR A 104 10.71 -26.19 -2.04
N GLY A 105 11.12 -25.46 -3.08
CA GLY A 105 11.06 -24.00 -3.11
C GLY A 105 10.97 -23.45 -4.52
N ALA A 106 10.91 -22.13 -4.63
CA ALA A 106 10.95 -21.40 -5.89
C ALA A 106 11.82 -20.15 -5.73
N LEU A 107 11.49 -19.07 -6.43
CA LEU A 107 12.36 -17.89 -6.57
C LEU A 107 12.70 -17.23 -5.24
N HIS A 108 11.71 -16.98 -4.37
CA HIS A 108 11.92 -16.30 -3.10
C HIS A 108 12.89 -17.07 -2.18
N CYS A 109 12.80 -18.42 -2.17
CA CYS A 109 13.61 -19.26 -1.30
C CYS A 109 15.10 -19.24 -1.63
N ILE A 110 15.48 -18.90 -2.86
CA ILE A 110 16.87 -18.84 -3.32
C ILE A 110 17.35 -17.39 -3.56
N ALA A 111 16.46 -16.42 -3.42
CA ALA A 111 16.77 -15.02 -3.67
C ALA A 111 17.55 -14.40 -2.52
N ARG A 112 18.41 -13.46 -2.87
CA ARG A 112 19.08 -12.56 -1.94
C ARG A 112 19.07 -11.17 -2.53
N GLU A 113 18.51 -10.23 -1.79
CA GLU A 113 18.54 -8.83 -2.16
C GLU A 113 19.92 -8.21 -1.86
N VAL A 114 20.42 -7.43 -2.81
CA VAL A 114 21.62 -6.63 -2.65
C VAL A 114 21.28 -5.20 -3.03
N THR A 115 21.45 -4.28 -2.09
CA THR A 115 21.16 -2.87 -2.34
C THR A 115 22.13 -2.29 -3.35
N LYS A 116 21.61 -1.58 -4.37
CA LYS A 116 22.42 -0.82 -5.32
C LYS A 116 23.17 0.30 -4.58
N PRO A 117 24.48 0.56 -4.89
CA PRO A 117 25.24 1.65 -4.26
C PRO A 117 24.59 3.02 -4.46
N ASP A 118 24.13 3.28 -5.69
CA ASP A 118 23.40 4.49 -6.04
C ASP A 118 21.92 4.20 -5.87
N TYR A 119 21.37 4.62 -4.75
CA TYR A 119 19.97 4.38 -4.42
C TYR A 119 19.16 5.66 -4.42
N LEU A 120 17.93 5.53 -4.85
CA LEU A 120 16.88 6.54 -4.70
C LEU A 120 15.68 5.89 -4.00
N ARG A 121 15.20 6.48 -2.91
CA ARG A 121 14.06 5.94 -2.15
C ARG A 121 13.27 7.05 -1.50
N ILE A 122 11.96 6.94 -1.53
CA ILE A 122 11.02 7.77 -0.76
C ILE A 122 10.58 6.98 0.48
N ASN A 123 10.62 7.62 1.65
CA ASN A 123 10.00 7.17 2.87
C ASN A 123 8.96 8.21 3.29
N HIS A 124 7.72 7.80 3.45
CA HIS A 124 6.61 8.69 3.76
C HIS A 124 5.59 7.98 4.65
N SER A 125 5.18 8.66 5.71
CA SER A 125 4.07 8.21 6.54
C SER A 125 2.77 8.46 5.78
N LYS A 126 2.20 7.41 5.17
CA LYS A 126 1.01 7.53 4.34
C LYS A 126 -0.14 8.21 5.09
N ILE A 127 -0.70 9.22 4.46
CA ILE A 127 -1.89 9.93 4.93
C ILE A 127 -3.11 9.29 4.27
N THR A 128 -4.00 8.73 5.07
CA THR A 128 -5.18 8.03 4.56
C THR A 128 -6.34 8.13 5.53
N GLY A 129 -7.57 8.08 5.02
CA GLY A 129 -8.75 8.19 5.86
C GLY A 129 -9.02 9.62 6.31
N MET A 130 -9.70 9.78 7.44
CA MET A 130 -10.08 11.07 7.97
C MET A 130 -8.88 11.79 8.60
N GLN A 131 -8.71 13.06 8.27
CA GLN A 131 -7.67 13.96 8.76
C GLN A 131 -8.30 15.22 9.34
N ASP A 132 -7.60 15.91 10.24
CA ASP A 132 -7.96 17.26 10.66
C ASP A 132 -7.80 18.22 9.46
N PHE A 133 -8.74 19.15 9.33
CA PHE A 133 -8.68 20.11 8.24
C PHE A 133 -7.64 21.19 8.50
N GLU A 134 -6.68 21.28 7.59
CA GLU A 134 -5.67 22.35 7.54
C GLU A 134 -5.57 22.88 6.09
N ASP A 135 -5.51 24.20 5.92
CA ASP A 135 -5.24 24.88 4.65
C ASP A 135 -4.20 25.98 4.89
N PRO A 136 -2.96 25.84 4.39
CA PRO A 136 -2.45 24.80 3.52
C PRO A 136 -2.20 23.45 4.22
N PHE A 137 -2.45 22.35 3.51
CA PHE A 137 -2.22 20.98 4.01
C PHE A 137 -0.80 20.53 3.72
N LEU A 138 -0.07 20.15 4.77
CA LEU A 138 1.35 19.79 4.69
C LEU A 138 1.52 18.28 4.35
N ILE A 139 2.36 18.00 3.36
CA ILE A 139 2.86 16.66 3.07
C ILE A 139 4.36 16.63 3.27
N GLU A 140 4.84 15.75 4.15
CA GLU A 140 6.25 15.56 4.46
C GLU A 140 6.72 14.19 3.98
N ALA A 141 7.96 14.12 3.51
CA ALA A 141 8.61 12.88 3.10
C ALA A 141 10.12 12.95 3.33
N GLU A 142 10.71 11.79 3.55
CA GLU A 142 12.16 11.64 3.48
C GLU A 142 12.53 11.07 2.11
N VAL A 143 13.43 11.74 1.40
CA VAL A 143 13.99 11.26 0.14
C VAL A 143 15.45 10.89 0.38
N PHE A 144 15.75 9.60 0.34
CA PHE A 144 17.10 9.08 0.47
C PHE A 144 17.70 8.85 -0.91
N PHE A 145 18.87 9.42 -1.16
CA PHE A 145 19.56 9.29 -2.44
C PHE A 145 21.07 9.35 -2.24
N HIS A 146 21.79 8.76 -3.19
CA HIS A 146 23.24 8.87 -3.25
C HIS A 146 23.64 9.40 -4.64
N GLY A 147 23.90 10.69 -4.72
CA GLY A 147 24.12 11.44 -5.94
C GLY A 147 23.46 12.81 -5.91
N THR A 148 22.96 13.26 -7.03
CA THR A 148 22.21 14.52 -7.15
C THR A 148 20.74 14.20 -7.42
N LEU A 149 19.87 14.64 -6.54
CA LEU A 149 18.43 14.55 -6.74
C LEU A 149 18.01 15.57 -7.81
N ASP A 150 17.40 15.10 -8.89
CA ASP A 150 16.92 15.97 -9.96
C ASP A 150 15.59 16.59 -9.61
N SER A 151 14.67 15.78 -9.04
CA SER A 151 13.36 16.27 -8.67
C SER A 151 12.67 15.35 -7.66
N ALA A 152 11.76 15.92 -6.88
CA ALA A 152 10.79 15.20 -6.07
C ALA A 152 9.45 15.95 -6.09
N PHE A 153 8.33 15.23 -6.17
CA PHE A 153 7.02 15.82 -6.32
C PHE A 153 5.94 15.09 -5.52
N VAL A 154 4.94 15.84 -5.09
CA VAL A 154 3.62 15.35 -4.74
C VAL A 154 2.73 15.48 -5.97
N HIS A 155 2.09 14.41 -6.37
CA HIS A 155 0.98 14.42 -7.32
C HIS A 155 -0.30 14.28 -6.53
N TYR A 156 -1.25 15.17 -6.72
CA TYR A 156 -2.52 15.14 -5.99
C TYR A 156 -3.68 15.57 -6.87
N LYS A 157 -4.88 15.14 -6.53
CA LYS A 157 -6.12 15.58 -7.15
C LYS A 157 -7.28 15.45 -6.18
N LYS A 158 -8.37 16.15 -6.43
CA LYS A 158 -9.67 15.79 -5.83
C LYS A 158 -10.20 14.53 -6.52
N VAL A 159 -10.93 13.71 -5.80
CA VAL A 159 -11.44 12.42 -6.33
C VAL A 159 -12.30 12.62 -7.59
N GLU A 160 -13.02 13.73 -7.69
CA GLU A 160 -13.82 14.10 -8.85
C GLU A 160 -13.02 14.55 -10.07
N ASP A 161 -11.73 14.92 -9.90
CA ASP A 161 -10.88 15.37 -10.98
C ASP A 161 -10.31 14.18 -11.76
N THR A 162 -10.06 14.37 -13.05
CA THR A 162 -9.46 13.35 -13.92
C THR A 162 -7.94 13.38 -13.93
N GLU A 163 -7.35 14.57 -13.74
CA GLU A 163 -5.91 14.81 -13.85
C GLU A 163 -5.30 15.11 -12.48
N TYR A 164 -4.03 14.75 -12.32
CA TYR A 164 -3.26 15.09 -11.13
C TYR A 164 -2.52 16.41 -11.29
N ASP A 165 -2.68 17.28 -10.32
CA ASP A 165 -1.78 18.42 -10.12
C ASP A 165 -0.44 17.96 -9.54
N LYS A 166 0.59 18.80 -9.71
CA LYS A 166 1.95 18.45 -9.33
C LYS A 166 2.62 19.59 -8.57
N ILE A 167 3.06 19.32 -7.34
CA ILE A 167 3.78 20.27 -6.48
C ILE A 167 5.17 19.74 -6.18
N ALA A 168 6.19 20.59 -6.30
CA ALA A 168 7.56 20.23 -5.94
C ALA A 168 7.68 20.01 -4.43
N LEU A 169 8.29 18.89 -4.04
CA LEU A 169 8.79 18.67 -2.70
C LEU A 169 10.10 19.47 -2.53
N ASN A 170 10.12 20.40 -1.60
CA ASN A 170 11.27 21.25 -1.31
C ASN A 170 11.88 20.86 0.03
N GLY A 171 13.20 20.84 0.11
CA GLY A 171 13.86 20.44 1.35
C GLY A 171 15.38 20.48 1.29
N ALA A 172 16.01 19.94 2.33
CA ALA A 172 17.44 19.81 2.43
C ALA A 172 17.82 18.51 3.17
N GLY A 173 18.94 17.93 2.80
CA GLY A 173 19.32 16.61 3.27
C GLY A 173 18.29 15.57 2.79
N ASN A 174 17.69 14.87 3.73
CA ASN A 174 16.67 13.86 3.40
C ASN A 174 15.24 14.37 3.63
N ASN A 175 15.04 15.52 4.27
CA ASN A 175 13.72 16.00 4.66
C ASN A 175 13.15 16.94 3.60
N TYR A 176 12.00 16.58 3.05
CA TYR A 176 11.30 17.31 2.01
C TYR A 176 9.85 17.51 2.38
N SER A 177 9.26 18.61 1.94
CA SER A 177 7.86 18.91 2.15
C SER A 177 7.23 19.67 1.00
N ALA A 178 5.93 19.55 0.88
CA ALA A 178 5.10 20.34 -0.03
C ALA A 178 3.79 20.67 0.67
N THR A 179 3.13 21.76 0.26
CA THR A 179 1.84 22.18 0.78
C THR A 179 0.80 22.18 -0.34
N ILE A 180 -0.32 21.51 -0.09
CA ILE A 180 -1.50 21.58 -0.95
C ILE A 180 -2.34 22.77 -0.47
N THR A 181 -2.72 23.66 -1.38
CA THR A 181 -3.54 24.84 -1.13
C THR A 181 -4.86 24.73 -1.88
N ASP A 182 -5.77 25.66 -1.60
CA ASP A 182 -7.08 25.77 -2.27
C ASP A 182 -7.96 24.52 -2.09
N ILE A 183 -7.83 23.90 -0.91
CA ILE A 183 -8.65 22.77 -0.49
C ILE A 183 -9.75 23.24 0.48
N THR A 184 -10.82 22.45 0.54
CA THR A 184 -11.93 22.69 1.44
C THR A 184 -12.16 21.45 2.33
N TRP A 185 -12.82 21.66 3.45
CA TRP A 185 -13.13 20.56 4.39
C TRP A 185 -14.02 19.45 3.78
N ASN A 186 -14.69 19.72 2.63
CA ASN A 186 -15.50 18.74 1.90
C ASN A 186 -14.69 17.91 0.90
N ASP A 187 -13.44 18.27 0.65
CA ASP A 187 -12.65 17.64 -0.39
C ASP A 187 -12.19 16.23 0.06
N THR A 188 -12.23 15.29 -0.86
CA THR A 188 -11.55 14.01 -0.75
C THR A 188 -10.41 14.03 -1.75
N LEU A 189 -9.19 13.84 -1.24
CA LEU A 189 -7.97 13.95 -2.03
C LEU A 189 -7.34 12.58 -2.29
N GLN A 190 -6.79 12.42 -3.48
CA GLN A 190 -5.89 11.33 -3.84
C GLN A 190 -4.50 11.88 -4.09
N TYR A 191 -3.46 11.18 -3.64
CA TYR A 191 -2.08 11.61 -3.88
C TYR A 191 -1.10 10.45 -3.91
N TYR A 192 0.02 10.67 -4.57
CA TYR A 192 1.23 9.85 -4.55
C TYR A 192 2.46 10.73 -4.73
N LEU A 193 3.65 10.18 -4.43
CA LEU A 193 4.91 10.91 -4.52
C LEU A 193 5.79 10.30 -5.60
N THR A 194 6.65 11.12 -6.21
CA THR A 194 7.70 10.67 -7.13
C THR A 194 9.01 11.37 -6.84
N ALA A 195 10.12 10.70 -7.15
CA ALA A 195 11.45 11.30 -7.16
C ALA A 195 12.26 10.76 -8.33
N SER A 196 13.24 11.56 -8.82
CA SER A 196 14.13 11.17 -9.91
C SER A 196 15.57 11.57 -9.63
N MET A 197 16.50 10.72 -10.07
CA MET A 197 17.95 10.91 -9.98
C MET A 197 18.61 10.23 -11.20
N GLY A 198 19.05 11.02 -12.19
CA GLY A 198 19.51 10.50 -13.48
C GLY A 198 18.42 9.67 -14.16
N ASP A 199 18.73 8.42 -14.46
CA ASP A 199 17.78 7.48 -15.07
C ASP A 199 16.93 6.74 -14.03
N ASP A 200 17.22 6.90 -12.75
CA ASP A 200 16.44 6.26 -11.67
C ASP A 200 15.19 7.08 -11.35
N HIS A 201 14.05 6.40 -11.34
CA HIS A 201 12.76 6.96 -10.97
C HIS A 201 12.08 6.07 -9.94
N VAL A 202 11.53 6.69 -8.91
CA VAL A 202 10.76 5.97 -7.88
C VAL A 202 9.44 6.67 -7.59
N SER A 203 8.47 5.90 -7.17
CA SER A 203 7.20 6.41 -6.65
C SER A 203 6.89 5.85 -5.28
N PHE A 204 6.07 6.56 -4.52
CA PHE A 204 5.53 6.08 -3.26
C PHE A 204 4.02 6.38 -3.21
N PRO A 205 3.16 5.35 -3.19
CA PRO A 205 3.51 3.93 -3.17
C PRO A 205 4.21 3.50 -4.48
N PRO A 206 4.85 2.32 -4.52
CA PRO A 206 5.53 1.81 -5.73
C PRO A 206 4.65 1.73 -6.98
N GLN A 207 3.34 1.57 -6.80
CA GLN A 207 2.33 1.57 -7.86
C GLN A 207 2.07 2.96 -8.45
N GLY A 208 2.68 4.02 -7.89
CA GLY A 208 2.41 5.38 -8.32
C GLY A 208 0.93 5.74 -8.27
N GLU A 209 0.40 6.27 -9.37
CA GLU A 209 -1.02 6.61 -9.51
C GLU A 209 -1.95 5.43 -9.21
N GLY A 210 -1.62 4.21 -9.68
CA GLY A 210 -2.45 3.01 -9.47
C GLY A 210 -2.61 2.60 -8.00
N GLY A 211 -1.75 3.08 -7.12
CA GLY A 211 -1.80 2.85 -5.68
C GLY A 211 -2.02 4.11 -4.84
N ALA A 212 -2.44 5.22 -5.46
CA ALA A 212 -2.56 6.51 -4.81
C ALA A 212 -3.34 6.43 -3.48
N PHE A 213 -2.85 7.14 -2.48
CA PHE A 213 -3.48 7.23 -1.18
C PHE A 213 -4.67 8.16 -1.23
N THR A 214 -5.72 7.84 -0.45
CA THR A 214 -6.92 8.65 -0.37
C THR A 214 -7.15 9.10 1.07
N PHE A 215 -7.42 10.39 1.26
CA PHE A 215 -7.80 10.97 2.55
C PHE A 215 -8.87 12.05 2.37
N TRP A 216 -9.56 12.36 3.46
CA TRP A 216 -10.61 13.38 3.52
C TRP A 216 -10.58 14.05 4.88
N PHE A 217 -11.32 15.15 5.05
CA PHE A 217 -11.32 15.93 6.27
C PHE A 217 -12.59 15.71 7.10
N ASP A 218 -12.45 15.84 8.43
CA ASP A 218 -13.59 15.79 9.34
C ASP A 218 -14.31 17.15 9.37
N PRO A 219 -15.58 17.21 8.96
CA PRO A 219 -16.35 18.43 9.03
C PRO A 219 -16.73 18.83 10.48
N SER A 220 -16.57 17.93 11.45
CA SER A 220 -17.06 18.14 12.81
C SER A 220 -16.10 18.92 13.73
N VAL A 221 -14.88 19.22 13.30
CA VAL A 221 -13.86 19.90 14.11
C VAL A 221 -13.56 21.32 13.60
N LYS A 222 -14.59 22.12 13.36
CA LYS A 222 -14.45 23.58 13.51
C LYS A 222 -15.03 24.02 14.83
N VAL A 223 -14.30 23.79 15.90
CA VAL A 223 -14.39 24.71 17.01
C VAL A 223 -13.61 25.95 16.58
N GLU A 224 -14.29 26.94 16.02
CA GLU A 224 -13.75 28.29 16.04
C GLU A 224 -13.62 28.65 17.53
N GLU A 225 -12.44 28.45 18.09
CA GLU A 225 -12.06 29.08 19.34
C GLU A 225 -11.99 30.60 19.11
N SER A 226 -13.15 31.24 19.02
CA SER A 226 -13.22 32.66 19.34
C SER A 226 -13.13 32.76 20.87
N PHE A 227 -11.94 32.71 21.40
CA PHE A 227 -11.70 33.15 22.76
C PHE A 227 -11.88 34.67 22.81
N GLU A 228 -13.12 35.11 22.96
CA GLU A 228 -13.32 36.33 23.75
C GLU A 228 -12.91 35.99 25.18
N GLU A 229 -11.81 36.58 25.64
CA GLU A 229 -11.38 36.48 27.03
C GLU A 229 -12.56 36.62 27.97
N THR A 230 -12.66 35.65 28.93
CA THR A 230 -13.50 35.70 30.13
C THR A 230 -14.84 34.97 30.13
N ARG A 231 -14.91 33.70 29.77
CA ARG A 231 -15.97 32.81 30.32
C ARG A 231 -15.46 31.41 30.55
N LEU A 232 -15.29 31.03 31.79
CA LEU A 232 -15.06 29.63 32.13
C LEU A 232 -16.35 28.84 31.94
N VAL A 233 -16.37 27.87 31.02
CA VAL A 233 -17.45 26.91 30.86
C VAL A 233 -17.05 25.62 31.54
N ALA A 234 -17.78 25.20 32.55
CA ALA A 234 -17.59 23.88 33.17
C ALA A 234 -18.74 22.94 32.79
N ILE A 235 -18.42 21.76 32.31
CA ILE A 235 -19.39 20.72 31.96
C ILE A 235 -19.35 19.61 33.03
N TYR A 236 -20.49 19.33 33.65
CA TYR A 236 -20.64 18.32 34.71
C TYR A 236 -21.89 17.47 34.44
N PRO A 237 -21.88 16.14 34.72
CA PRO A 237 -20.69 15.34 35.01
C PRO A 237 -19.84 15.09 33.76
N ASN A 238 -18.56 14.84 33.94
CA ASN A 238 -17.65 14.45 32.86
C ASN A 238 -16.94 13.11 33.27
N PRO A 239 -17.23 11.96 32.56
CA PRO A 239 -18.14 11.81 31.42
C PRO A 239 -19.62 11.89 31.79
N SER A 240 -20.45 12.42 30.88
CA SER A 240 -21.92 12.46 31.07
C SER A 240 -22.54 11.10 30.74
N GLN A 241 -23.62 10.75 31.47
CA GLN A 241 -24.44 9.56 31.18
C GLN A 241 -25.74 9.94 30.45
N GLY A 242 -25.70 10.91 29.57
CA GLY A 242 -26.85 11.37 28.78
C GLY A 242 -27.47 12.70 29.20
N GLU A 243 -27.22 13.18 30.43
CA GLU A 243 -27.60 14.51 30.89
C GLU A 243 -26.38 15.24 31.41
N PHE A 244 -26.23 16.51 31.04
CA PHE A 244 -25.17 17.40 31.54
C PHE A 244 -25.71 18.82 31.72
N SER A 245 -25.12 19.56 32.64
CA SER A 245 -25.40 20.98 32.82
C SER A 245 -24.19 21.83 32.46
N ILE A 246 -24.44 22.95 31.82
CA ILE A 246 -23.44 23.95 31.48
C ILE A 246 -23.63 25.15 32.37
N THR A 247 -22.59 25.51 33.11
CA THR A 247 -22.60 26.76 33.92
C THR A 247 -21.60 27.71 33.27
N VAL A 248 -22.10 28.91 32.95
CA VAL A 248 -21.29 30.02 32.39
C VAL A 248 -21.19 31.06 33.48
N SER A 249 -19.98 31.36 33.93
CA SER A 249 -19.70 32.39 34.93
C SER A 249 -19.05 33.62 34.29
#